data_7faa767386e5e0ea473105c40e957c19
#
_entry.id   7faa767386e5e0ea473105c40e957c19
#
_cell.length_a   1.000
_cell.length_b   1.000
_cell.length_c   1.000
_cell.angle_alpha   90.00
_cell.angle_beta   90.00
_cell.angle_gamma   90.00
#
_symmetry.space_group_name_H-M   'P 1'
#
loop_
_entity.id
_entity.type
_entity.pdbx_description
1 polymer ?
#
loop_
_entity_poly.entity_id
_entity_poly.type
_entity_poly.pdbx_seq_one_letter_code
_entity_poly.pdbx_strand_id
1 'polypeptide(L)'
;MQLSMCQKYRHLSVLQNILKSMFIVTILFGLSACTGFVSIEQKFGKAPPSRNIHVVEKSDTLFSLAWRYGWDYKALAAANSIKHPFIIFPGQKLNIAHKDRYKTNVSKSNSKTLTKTKRPTTSNASSAYKSRPKEPEVEASGLSLQWQWPSQGKVIAKFSSKRPVNKGIDITGRLGESVMAAATGSVVYAGSGLLGYGNLVIIKHNEQFLSAYAHNKKLLVKEGQKVKAGQVIAEIGSSGTDKVKLHFEIRRQGKPVNPIKYLPKVK
;
A
#
# COMPACT_ATOMS: atom_id res chain seq x y z
N MET A 1 -10.63 -66.24 56.27
CA MET A 1 -11.18 -65.70 55.02
C MET A 1 -11.26 -64.16 54.98
N GLN A 2 -10.46 -63.45 55.73
CA GLN A 2 -10.48 -61.96 55.83
C GLN A 2 -9.25 -61.24 55.26
N LEU A 3 -8.22 -61.93 54.86
CA LEU A 3 -6.99 -61.34 54.33
C LEU A 3 -7.05 -60.98 52.80
N SER A 4 -8.04 -61.51 52.07
CA SER A 4 -8.17 -61.30 50.62
C SER A 4 -8.77 -59.94 50.25
N MET A 5 -9.64 -59.33 51.09
CA MET A 5 -10.29 -58.05 50.76
C MET A 5 -9.39 -56.84 50.94
N CYS A 6 -8.51 -56.82 51.93
CA CYS A 6 -7.64 -55.70 52.20
C CYS A 6 -6.56 -55.52 51.07
N GLN A 7 -6.12 -56.60 50.48
CA GLN A 7 -5.15 -56.60 49.40
C GLN A 7 -5.77 -56.07 48.06
N LYS A 8 -7.04 -56.34 47.82
CA LYS A 8 -7.79 -55.91 46.67
C LYS A 8 -8.08 -54.39 46.68
N TYR A 9 -8.35 -53.83 47.87
CA TYR A 9 -8.52 -52.39 48.01
C TYR A 9 -7.21 -51.60 47.91
N ARG A 10 -6.09 -52.19 48.30
CA ARG A 10 -4.79 -51.56 48.15
C ARG A 10 -4.36 -51.46 46.68
N HIS A 11 -4.64 -52.46 45.86
CA HIS A 11 -4.39 -52.41 44.43
C HIS A 11 -5.27 -51.43 43.70
N LEU A 12 -6.54 -51.28 44.11
CA LEU A 12 -7.47 -50.33 43.50
C LEU A 12 -7.05 -48.87 43.77
N SER A 13 -6.59 -48.54 44.98
CA SER A 13 -6.12 -47.21 45.36
C SER A 13 -4.86 -46.79 44.64
N VAL A 14 -3.90 -47.75 44.45
CA VAL A 14 -2.68 -47.53 43.71
C VAL A 14 -2.98 -47.28 42.20
N LEU A 15 -3.91 -48.08 41.63
CA LEU A 15 -4.31 -47.92 40.24
C LEU A 15 -5.02 -46.57 40.01
N GLN A 16 -5.87 -46.13 40.94
CA GLN A 16 -6.53 -44.81 40.87
C GLN A 16 -5.54 -43.64 40.95
N ASN A 17 -4.48 -43.79 41.77
CA ASN A 17 -3.48 -42.73 41.88
C ASN A 17 -2.57 -42.68 40.67
N ILE A 18 -2.27 -43.81 40.04
CA ILE A 18 -1.54 -43.87 38.76
C ILE A 18 -2.37 -43.25 37.62
N LEU A 19 -3.68 -43.58 37.54
CA LEU A 19 -4.55 -42.96 36.53
C LEU A 19 -4.67 -41.45 36.72
N LYS A 20 -4.81 -40.96 37.95
CA LYS A 20 -4.85 -39.54 38.27
C LYS A 20 -3.54 -38.81 37.90
N SER A 21 -2.39 -39.47 38.19
CA SER A 21 -1.07 -38.93 37.84
C SER A 21 -0.87 -38.88 36.32
N MET A 22 -1.29 -39.92 35.57
CA MET A 22 -1.27 -39.87 34.11
C MET A 22 -2.17 -38.83 33.51
N PHE A 23 -3.37 -38.59 34.10
CA PHE A 23 -4.30 -37.56 33.62
C PHE A 23 -3.74 -36.14 33.84
N ILE A 24 -3.03 -35.91 34.95
CA ILE A 24 -2.39 -34.62 35.25
C ILE A 24 -1.21 -34.39 34.29
N VAL A 25 -0.43 -35.41 33.95
CA VAL A 25 0.70 -35.32 33.00
C VAL A 25 0.21 -35.05 31.58
N THR A 26 -0.91 -35.66 31.15
CA THR A 26 -1.51 -35.36 29.81
C THR A 26 -2.09 -33.98 29.75
N ILE A 27 -2.64 -33.41 30.83
CA ILE A 27 -3.13 -32.03 30.86
C ILE A 27 -1.97 -31.03 30.81
N LEU A 28 -0.83 -31.31 31.46
CA LEU A 28 0.36 -30.45 31.42
C LEU A 28 1.08 -30.47 30.06
N PHE A 29 0.98 -31.56 29.27
CA PHE A 29 1.51 -31.61 27.92
C PHE A 29 0.61 -31.03 26.85
N GLY A 30 -0.71 -30.92 27.12
CA GLY A 30 -1.69 -30.36 26.20
C GLY A 30 -1.69 -28.81 26.14
N LEU A 31 -1.00 -28.10 27.05
CA LEU A 31 -0.93 -26.64 27.09
C LEU A 31 0.29 -26.04 26.38
N SER A 32 1.14 -26.86 25.75
CA SER A 32 2.18 -26.40 24.82
C SER A 32 1.64 -26.24 23.41
N ALA A 33 0.38 -25.85 23.23
CA ALA A 33 -0.09 -25.29 21.99
C ALA A 33 0.68 -23.97 21.82
N CYS A 34 1.73 -24.01 20.99
CA CYS A 34 2.37 -22.82 20.45
C CYS A 34 1.30 -21.88 19.95
N THR A 35 0.91 -20.91 20.77
CA THR A 35 0.35 -19.68 20.28
C THR A 35 1.47 -19.06 19.46
N GLY A 36 1.53 -19.41 18.18
CA GLY A 36 2.25 -18.64 17.19
C GLY A 36 1.69 -17.24 17.25
N PHE A 37 2.27 -16.40 18.09
CA PHE A 37 2.08 -14.98 18.09
C PHE A 37 2.62 -14.48 16.75
N VAL A 38 1.78 -14.58 15.70
CA VAL A 38 2.07 -13.96 14.43
C VAL A 38 2.07 -12.48 14.71
N SER A 39 3.26 -11.94 14.92
CA SER A 39 3.42 -10.51 15.14
C SER A 39 2.82 -9.80 13.94
N ILE A 40 1.87 -8.92 14.18
CA ILE A 40 1.16 -8.09 13.19
C ILE A 40 2.16 -7.26 12.35
N GLU A 41 3.40 -7.13 12.80
CA GLU A 41 4.49 -6.47 12.06
C GLU A 41 4.80 -7.09 10.70
N GLN A 42 4.52 -8.39 10.49
CA GLN A 42 4.73 -9.03 9.18
C GLN A 42 3.63 -8.72 8.14
N LYS A 43 2.50 -8.15 8.55
CA LYS A 43 1.41 -7.76 7.63
C LYS A 43 1.62 -6.40 6.94
N PHE A 44 2.54 -5.57 7.42
CA PHE A 44 2.77 -4.23 6.89
C PHE A 44 4.13 -4.09 6.21
N GLY A 45 4.25 -4.72 5.05
CA GLY A 45 5.40 -4.53 4.17
C GLY A 45 6.68 -5.18 4.68
N LYS A 46 7.41 -5.88 3.80
CA LYS A 46 8.80 -6.27 4.06
C LYS A 46 9.53 -5.06 4.60
N ALA A 47 10.19 -5.21 5.77
CA ALA A 47 11.22 -4.29 6.18
C ALA A 47 12.11 -3.98 4.97
N PRO A 48 12.54 -2.71 4.78
CA PRO A 48 13.39 -2.40 3.65
C PRO A 48 14.53 -3.40 3.63
N PRO A 49 14.84 -4.01 2.47
CA PRO A 49 15.89 -5.00 2.38
C PRO A 49 17.17 -4.40 2.98
N SER A 50 17.92 -5.21 3.71
CA SER A 50 19.18 -4.80 4.35
C SER A 50 20.22 -4.23 3.36
N ARG A 51 19.97 -4.40 2.08
CA ARG A 51 20.61 -3.71 0.95
C ARG A 51 19.64 -2.63 0.47
N ASN A 52 20.03 -1.41 0.54
CA ASN A 52 19.32 -0.21 0.07
C ASN A 52 18.97 -0.23 -1.43
N ILE A 53 18.82 -1.39 -2.02
CA ILE A 53 18.57 -1.65 -3.44
C ILE A 53 17.36 -2.57 -3.56
N HIS A 54 16.40 -2.15 -4.38
CA HIS A 54 15.28 -2.98 -4.83
C HIS A 54 15.53 -3.44 -6.26
N VAL A 55 15.33 -4.73 -6.53
CA VAL A 55 15.30 -5.26 -7.89
C VAL A 55 13.86 -5.26 -8.36
N VAL A 56 13.61 -4.55 -9.45
CA VAL A 56 12.26 -4.36 -10.01
C VAL A 56 11.68 -5.70 -10.44
N GLU A 57 10.48 -6.01 -10.01
CA GLU A 57 9.69 -7.18 -10.38
C GLU A 57 8.69 -6.82 -11.51
N LYS A 58 8.15 -7.83 -12.21
CA LYS A 58 7.25 -7.64 -13.36
C LYS A 58 6.01 -6.78 -13.08
N SER A 59 5.51 -6.79 -11.83
CA SER A 59 4.33 -6.04 -11.40
C SER A 59 4.65 -4.69 -10.74
N ASP A 60 5.94 -4.33 -10.66
CA ASP A 60 6.34 -3.07 -10.04
C ASP A 60 6.17 -1.90 -11.00
N THR A 61 5.66 -0.80 -10.45
CA THR A 61 5.73 0.53 -11.04
C THR A 61 6.57 1.43 -10.15
N LEU A 62 7.13 2.51 -10.68
CA LEU A 62 7.85 3.47 -9.85
C LEU A 62 6.96 4.03 -8.73
N PHE A 63 5.67 4.21 -9.00
CA PHE A 63 4.68 4.66 -8.03
C PHE A 63 4.43 3.61 -6.95
N SER A 64 4.31 2.32 -7.30
CA SER A 64 4.12 1.24 -6.31
C SER A 64 5.33 1.09 -5.39
N LEU A 65 6.54 1.25 -5.93
CA LEU A 65 7.77 1.22 -5.14
C LEU A 65 7.91 2.46 -4.24
N ALA A 66 7.63 3.65 -4.76
CA ALA A 66 7.59 4.87 -3.96
C ALA A 66 6.57 4.74 -2.82
N TRP A 67 5.39 4.17 -3.10
CA TRP A 67 4.37 3.87 -2.11
C TRP A 67 4.87 2.88 -1.05
N ARG A 68 5.44 1.74 -1.48
CA ARG A 68 5.98 0.68 -0.61
C ARG A 68 7.01 1.20 0.38
N TYR A 69 7.94 2.01 -0.11
CA TYR A 69 9.08 2.53 0.66
C TYR A 69 8.85 3.90 1.27
N GLY A 70 7.68 4.51 1.06
CA GLY A 70 7.31 5.82 1.62
C GLY A 70 8.10 6.97 1.02
N TRP A 71 8.52 6.85 -0.25
CA TRP A 71 9.14 7.90 -1.02
C TRP A 71 8.10 8.80 -1.71
N ASP A 72 8.46 10.05 -1.97
CA ASP A 72 7.88 10.78 -3.09
C ASP A 72 8.37 10.15 -4.40
N TYR A 73 7.49 9.91 -5.37
CA TYR A 73 7.85 9.19 -6.59
C TYR A 73 8.85 9.97 -7.46
N LYS A 74 8.81 11.32 -7.46
CA LYS A 74 9.78 12.15 -8.18
C LYS A 74 11.15 12.11 -7.51
N ALA A 75 11.17 12.13 -6.17
CA ALA A 75 12.41 11.99 -5.42
C ALA A 75 13.04 10.62 -5.66
N LEU A 76 12.24 9.54 -5.71
CA LEU A 76 12.73 8.21 -6.04
C LEU A 76 13.24 8.15 -7.49
N ALA A 77 12.54 8.77 -8.45
CA ALA A 77 12.97 8.90 -9.84
C ALA A 77 14.31 9.63 -9.94
N ALA A 78 14.42 10.79 -9.30
CA ALA A 78 15.65 11.60 -9.30
C ALA A 78 16.83 10.84 -8.67
N ALA A 79 16.60 10.13 -7.56
CA ALA A 79 17.62 9.32 -6.88
C ALA A 79 18.18 8.18 -7.76
N ASN A 80 17.41 7.78 -8.79
CA ASN A 80 17.75 6.69 -9.71
C ASN A 80 17.93 7.15 -11.15
N SER A 81 17.99 8.46 -11.43
CA SER A 81 18.15 9.05 -12.76
C SER A 81 17.04 8.63 -13.76
N ILE A 82 15.85 8.35 -13.25
CA ILE A 82 14.66 7.94 -14.04
C ILE A 82 13.93 9.20 -14.49
N LYS A 83 13.84 9.40 -15.80
CA LYS A 83 13.13 10.55 -16.41
C LYS A 83 11.66 10.21 -16.68
N HIS A 84 10.82 11.26 -16.87
CA HIS A 84 9.47 11.08 -17.39
C HIS A 84 9.51 10.28 -18.71
N PRO A 85 8.65 9.29 -18.93
CA PRO A 85 7.41 8.95 -18.19
C PRO A 85 7.55 7.99 -17.00
N PHE A 86 8.73 7.91 -16.37
CA PHE A 86 8.97 7.12 -15.13
C PHE A 86 8.84 5.61 -15.31
N ILE A 87 9.20 5.11 -16.51
CA ILE A 87 9.19 3.68 -16.82
C ILE A 87 10.36 3.00 -16.13
N ILE A 88 10.09 1.85 -15.52
CA ILE A 88 11.07 0.94 -14.94
C ILE A 88 10.90 -0.45 -15.55
N PHE A 89 11.96 -1.26 -15.56
CA PHE A 89 11.98 -2.56 -16.21
C PHE A 89 12.28 -3.66 -15.19
N PRO A 90 11.70 -4.88 -15.34
CA PRO A 90 12.04 -6.03 -14.51
C PRO A 90 13.57 -6.29 -14.55
N GLY A 91 14.14 -6.56 -13.36
CA GLY A 91 15.58 -6.73 -13.17
C GLY A 91 16.35 -5.43 -12.94
N GLN A 92 15.78 -4.27 -13.18
CA GLN A 92 16.42 -2.97 -12.90
C GLN A 92 16.65 -2.82 -11.39
N LYS A 93 17.86 -2.37 -10.99
CA LYS A 93 18.21 -2.13 -9.59
C LYS A 93 17.93 -0.68 -9.25
N LEU A 94 17.07 -0.43 -8.27
CA LEU A 94 16.73 0.90 -7.79
C LEU A 94 17.31 1.13 -6.39
N ASN A 95 17.98 2.26 -6.21
CA ASN A 95 18.40 2.73 -4.91
C ASN A 95 17.19 3.27 -4.14
N ILE A 96 16.86 2.61 -3.02
CA ILE A 96 15.75 2.96 -2.13
C ILE A 96 16.25 3.44 -0.76
N ALA A 97 17.58 3.65 -0.61
CA ALA A 97 18.20 4.14 0.61
C ALA A 97 17.92 5.64 0.81
N HIS A 98 17.59 5.98 2.06
CA HIS A 98 17.57 7.36 2.57
C HIS A 98 16.73 8.39 1.81
N LYS A 99 15.41 8.33 2.02
CA LYS A 99 14.51 9.44 1.66
C LYS A 99 14.86 10.80 2.29
N ASP A 100 15.67 10.83 3.34
CA ASP A 100 16.05 12.08 4.04
C ASP A 100 17.18 12.87 3.34
N ARG A 101 17.95 12.25 2.44
CA ARG A 101 19.00 12.93 1.66
C ARG A 101 18.45 13.75 0.49
N TYR A 102 17.26 13.40 -0.01
CA TYR A 102 16.60 14.10 -1.10
C TYR A 102 15.52 15.06 -0.60
N LYS A 103 15.77 15.78 0.49
CA LYS A 103 15.02 16.99 0.80
C LYS A 103 15.31 17.96 -0.34
N THR A 104 14.44 17.85 -1.32
CA THR A 104 14.19 18.74 -2.44
C THR A 104 14.97 20.06 -2.46
N ASN A 105 16.07 20.09 -3.21
CA ASN A 105 16.50 21.32 -3.89
C ASN A 105 15.57 21.63 -5.09
N VAL A 106 14.25 21.38 -4.95
CA VAL A 106 13.22 21.86 -5.87
C VAL A 106 12.63 23.15 -5.31
N SER A 107 13.54 24.12 -5.07
CA SER A 107 13.17 25.52 -4.92
C SER A 107 14.37 26.37 -5.25
N LYS A 108 14.35 26.89 -6.44
CA LYS A 108 15.11 27.96 -7.08
C LYS A 108 15.90 27.48 -8.30
N SER A 109 15.21 27.16 -9.37
CA SER A 109 15.76 27.45 -10.67
C SER A 109 15.41 28.90 -10.97
N ASN A 110 16.32 29.80 -10.58
CA ASN A 110 16.34 31.16 -11.07
C ASN A 110 16.59 31.12 -12.58
N SER A 111 15.62 31.64 -13.31
CA SER A 111 15.83 32.22 -14.63
C SER A 111 17.11 33.07 -14.63
N LYS A 112 18.12 32.63 -15.36
CA LYS A 112 19.20 33.53 -15.85
C LYS A 112 19.54 33.12 -17.28
N THR A 113 19.07 33.98 -18.15
CA THR A 113 19.74 34.61 -19.30
C THR A 113 20.51 33.72 -20.29
N LEU A 114 19.93 33.72 -21.49
CA LEU A 114 20.49 33.37 -22.77
C LEU A 114 21.91 33.94 -22.99
N THR A 115 22.85 33.07 -23.35
CA THR A 115 24.00 33.49 -24.16
C THR A 115 24.04 32.60 -25.43
N LYS A 116 23.92 33.31 -26.52
CA LYS A 116 24.00 32.83 -27.90
C LYS A 116 25.42 32.32 -28.22
N THR A 117 25.61 31.08 -28.66
CA THR A 117 26.80 30.71 -29.42
C THR A 117 26.41 29.81 -30.57
N LYS A 118 27.04 30.12 -31.69
CA LYS A 118 26.77 29.73 -33.07
C LYS A 118 26.97 28.23 -33.35
N ARG A 119 26.15 27.78 -34.32
CA ARG A 119 26.19 26.54 -35.08
C ARG A 119 27.54 26.27 -35.77
N PRO A 120 27.86 24.98 -36.06
CA PRO A 120 27.80 24.55 -37.45
C PRO A 120 27.03 23.24 -37.70
N THR A 121 26.52 23.20 -38.91
CA THR A 121 25.68 22.24 -39.60
C THR A 121 26.49 21.02 -40.07
N THR A 122 25.90 19.82 -40.03
CA THR A 122 25.86 18.81 -41.15
C THR A 122 25.02 17.63 -40.70
N SER A 123 23.98 17.38 -41.32
CA SER A 123 23.45 16.53 -42.41
C SER A 123 23.07 15.09 -41.99
N ASN A 124 21.74 14.82 -42.16
CA ASN A 124 21.06 13.64 -42.68
C ASN A 124 21.22 12.25 -42.04
N ALA A 125 20.12 11.79 -41.42
CA ALA A 125 19.47 10.54 -41.85
C ALA A 125 18.03 10.49 -41.33
N SER A 126 17.11 10.40 -42.27
CA SER A 126 15.66 10.24 -42.15
C SER A 126 15.30 8.90 -41.53
N SER A 127 14.43 8.91 -40.49
CA SER A 127 13.51 7.80 -40.27
C SER A 127 12.26 8.36 -39.65
N ALA A 128 11.18 8.28 -40.40
CA ALA A 128 9.87 8.79 -40.10
C ALA A 128 9.25 8.03 -38.92
N TYR A 129 9.27 8.62 -37.74
CA TYR A 129 8.38 8.22 -36.62
C TYR A 129 7.18 9.15 -36.67
N LYS A 130 6.05 8.59 -37.15
CA LYS A 130 4.75 9.28 -37.21
C LYS A 130 4.42 9.87 -35.84
N SER A 131 4.37 11.16 -35.75
CA SER A 131 3.92 11.93 -34.59
C SER A 131 2.48 11.58 -34.28
N ARG A 132 2.28 10.89 -33.15
CA ARG A 132 0.98 10.73 -32.51
C ARG A 132 0.53 12.11 -32.02
N PRO A 133 -0.73 12.50 -32.20
CA PRO A 133 -1.22 13.81 -31.74
C PRO A 133 -0.93 13.98 -30.25
N LYS A 134 -0.34 15.11 -29.87
CA LYS A 134 -0.24 15.56 -28.49
C LYS A 134 -1.67 15.74 -27.95
N GLU A 135 -2.12 14.79 -27.13
CA GLU A 135 -3.32 14.97 -26.32
C GLU A 135 -3.07 16.14 -25.34
N PRO A 136 -3.99 17.08 -25.19
CA PRO A 136 -3.75 18.28 -24.39
C PRO A 136 -3.42 17.85 -22.96
N GLU A 137 -2.23 18.19 -22.51
CA GLU A 137 -1.85 18.23 -21.11
C GLU A 137 -2.82 19.23 -20.44
N VAL A 138 -3.84 18.73 -19.76
CA VAL A 138 -4.63 19.54 -18.86
C VAL A 138 -3.72 19.90 -17.71
N GLU A 139 -3.00 21.00 -17.84
CA GLU A 139 -2.35 21.68 -16.72
C GLU A 139 -3.44 21.94 -15.69
N ALA A 140 -3.40 21.20 -14.60
CA ALA A 140 -4.22 21.46 -13.42
C ALA A 140 -3.67 22.72 -12.74
N SER A 141 -3.87 23.87 -13.44
CA SER A 141 -3.62 25.19 -12.90
C SER A 141 -4.54 25.43 -11.72
N GLY A 142 -3.98 25.56 -10.51
CA GLY A 142 -4.51 26.37 -9.43
C GLY A 142 -5.86 26.04 -8.78
N LEU A 143 -6.64 25.11 -9.31
CA LEU A 143 -7.92 24.73 -8.72
C LEU A 143 -7.68 23.82 -7.51
N SER A 144 -8.19 24.22 -6.36
CA SER A 144 -8.16 23.40 -5.15
C SER A 144 -8.78 22.04 -5.46
N LEU A 145 -8.06 20.96 -5.13
CA LEU A 145 -8.51 19.60 -5.36
C LEU A 145 -9.81 19.35 -4.59
N GLN A 146 -10.90 19.06 -5.30
CA GLN A 146 -12.20 18.79 -4.71
C GLN A 146 -12.25 17.31 -4.28
N TRP A 147 -12.22 17.09 -2.97
CA TRP A 147 -12.29 15.76 -2.38
C TRP A 147 -13.74 15.37 -2.08
N GLN A 148 -14.07 14.09 -2.24
CA GLN A 148 -15.33 13.48 -1.84
C GLN A 148 -15.11 12.13 -1.20
N TRP A 149 -16.11 11.62 -0.47
CA TRP A 149 -16.06 10.32 0.17
C TRP A 149 -15.95 9.20 -0.88
N PRO A 150 -15.03 8.23 -0.69
CA PRO A 150 -14.84 7.11 -1.63
C PRO A 150 -15.94 6.04 -1.51
N SER A 151 -16.71 6.04 -0.43
CA SER A 151 -17.87 5.17 -0.19
C SER A 151 -18.83 5.79 0.82
N GLN A 152 -20.03 5.22 0.96
CA GLN A 152 -21.09 5.72 1.86
C GLN A 152 -21.00 5.15 3.28
N GLY A 153 -20.02 4.27 3.57
CA GLY A 153 -19.90 3.58 4.84
C GLY A 153 -19.44 4.48 5.99
N LYS A 154 -19.54 3.96 7.22
CA LYS A 154 -19.04 4.63 8.44
C LYS A 154 -17.54 4.35 8.62
N VAL A 155 -16.80 5.34 9.13
CA VAL A 155 -15.38 5.15 9.51
C VAL A 155 -15.30 4.29 10.79
N ILE A 156 -14.65 3.13 10.68
CA ILE A 156 -14.45 2.17 11.78
C ILE A 156 -13.04 2.17 12.34
N ALA A 157 -12.06 2.66 11.57
CA ALA A 157 -10.71 2.90 12.09
C ALA A 157 -10.20 4.24 11.55
N LYS A 158 -9.65 5.06 12.45
CA LYS A 158 -9.13 6.40 12.14
C LYS A 158 -7.65 6.33 11.81
N PHE A 159 -7.16 7.34 11.09
CA PHE A 159 -5.74 7.56 10.87
C PHE A 159 -4.98 7.66 12.20
N SER A 160 -3.85 6.94 12.30
CA SER A 160 -2.98 6.94 13.46
C SER A 160 -1.52 6.83 13.05
N SER A 161 -0.68 7.77 13.48
CA SER A 161 0.77 7.68 13.38
C SER A 161 1.41 6.98 14.59
N LYS A 162 0.62 6.73 15.66
CA LYS A 162 1.02 5.98 16.85
C LYS A 162 0.64 4.51 16.71
N ARG A 163 1.29 3.61 17.43
CA ARG A 163 0.92 2.18 17.43
C ARG A 163 -0.46 1.95 18.08
N PRO A 164 -1.35 1.15 17.48
CA PRO A 164 -1.23 0.54 16.16
C PRO A 164 -1.32 1.60 15.03
N VAL A 165 -0.37 1.53 14.08
CA VAL A 165 -0.30 2.49 12.97
C VAL A 165 -1.41 2.21 11.98
N ASN A 166 -2.19 3.23 11.62
CA ASN A 166 -3.11 3.21 10.49
C ASN A 166 -2.79 4.37 9.55
N LYS A 167 -2.28 4.07 8.36
CA LYS A 167 -1.84 5.08 7.38
C LYS A 167 -2.99 5.80 6.67
N GLY A 168 -4.22 5.38 6.93
CA GLY A 168 -5.45 5.92 6.33
C GLY A 168 -6.63 5.85 7.27
N ILE A 169 -7.80 5.60 6.71
CA ILE A 169 -9.03 5.30 7.44
C ILE A 169 -9.64 4.01 6.88
N ASP A 170 -10.30 3.24 7.75
CA ASP A 170 -11.08 2.10 7.31
C ASP A 170 -12.57 2.47 7.33
N ILE A 171 -13.26 2.17 6.23
CA ILE A 171 -14.67 2.50 6.03
C ILE A 171 -15.45 1.18 5.87
N THR A 172 -16.57 1.04 6.58
CA THR A 172 -17.46 -0.12 6.43
C THR A 172 -18.07 -0.15 5.04
N GLY A 173 -18.46 -1.34 4.57
CA GLY A 173 -19.25 -1.53 3.39
C GLY A 173 -19.68 -2.97 3.23
N ARG A 174 -20.58 -3.23 2.28
CA ARG A 174 -20.98 -4.57 1.89
C ARG A 174 -20.02 -5.10 0.84
N LEU A 175 -19.83 -6.41 0.83
CA LEU A 175 -19.04 -7.07 -0.21
C LEU A 175 -19.60 -6.73 -1.60
N GLY A 176 -18.78 -6.17 -2.49
CA GLY A 176 -19.18 -5.76 -3.83
C GLY A 176 -19.78 -4.35 -3.93
N GLU A 177 -19.88 -3.60 -2.82
CA GLU A 177 -20.33 -2.21 -2.84
C GLU A 177 -19.32 -1.33 -3.59
N SER A 178 -19.82 -0.31 -4.30
CA SER A 178 -19.00 0.54 -5.14
C SER A 178 -18.00 1.38 -4.36
N VAL A 179 -16.75 1.40 -4.84
CA VAL A 179 -15.69 2.32 -4.42
C VAL A 179 -15.51 3.38 -5.49
N MET A 180 -15.56 4.64 -5.10
CA MET A 180 -15.49 5.79 -6.00
C MET A 180 -14.15 6.53 -5.86
N ALA A 181 -13.67 7.10 -6.96
CA ALA A 181 -12.52 7.99 -6.94
C ALA A 181 -12.82 9.25 -6.10
N ALA A 182 -12.05 9.49 -5.05
CA ALA A 182 -12.26 10.60 -4.13
C ALA A 182 -11.96 11.98 -4.75
N ALA A 183 -11.22 12.02 -5.85
CA ALA A 183 -10.98 13.21 -6.65
C ALA A 183 -10.59 12.81 -8.08
N THR A 184 -10.65 13.74 -9.02
CA THR A 184 -10.20 13.55 -10.41
C THR A 184 -8.69 13.27 -10.45
N GLY A 185 -8.25 12.36 -11.33
CA GLY A 185 -6.84 12.01 -11.46
C GLY A 185 -6.55 10.93 -12.49
N SER A 186 -5.35 10.36 -12.42
CA SER A 186 -4.91 9.25 -13.26
C SER A 186 -4.53 8.06 -12.39
N VAL A 187 -4.96 6.87 -12.77
CA VAL A 187 -4.59 5.61 -12.10
C VAL A 187 -3.12 5.34 -12.37
N VAL A 188 -2.31 5.28 -11.33
CA VAL A 188 -0.86 5.02 -11.40
C VAL A 188 -0.47 3.64 -10.89
N TYR A 189 -1.43 2.93 -10.31
CA TYR A 189 -1.31 1.53 -9.93
C TYR A 189 -2.70 0.88 -9.83
N ALA A 190 -2.84 -0.33 -10.38
CA ALA A 190 -4.02 -1.18 -10.23
C ALA A 190 -3.59 -2.65 -10.17
N GLY A 191 -3.53 -3.24 -8.98
CA GLY A 191 -3.02 -4.61 -8.80
C GLY A 191 -3.01 -5.07 -7.35
N SER A 192 -2.44 -6.27 -7.11
CA SER A 192 -2.36 -6.92 -5.79
C SER A 192 -0.93 -7.14 -5.28
N GLY A 193 0.08 -6.60 -5.97
CA GLY A 193 1.50 -6.83 -5.67
C GLY A 193 2.03 -6.09 -4.43
N LEU A 194 1.24 -5.19 -3.82
CA LEU A 194 1.63 -4.49 -2.59
C LEU A 194 1.14 -5.24 -1.36
N LEU A 195 2.10 -5.82 -0.62
CA LEU A 195 1.81 -6.62 0.59
C LEU A 195 1.00 -5.80 1.61
N GLY A 196 -0.05 -6.42 2.15
CA GLY A 196 -0.92 -5.83 3.18
C GLY A 196 -2.07 -4.97 2.63
N TYR A 197 -2.12 -4.70 1.30
CA TYR A 197 -3.19 -3.91 0.68
C TYR A 197 -4.23 -4.76 -0.07
N GLY A 198 -3.88 -6.02 -0.41
CA GLY A 198 -4.72 -6.83 -1.30
C GLY A 198 -4.88 -6.15 -2.67
N ASN A 199 -6.08 -6.23 -3.26
CA ASN A 199 -6.38 -5.53 -4.50
C ASN A 199 -6.45 -4.02 -4.27
N LEU A 200 -5.55 -3.28 -4.90
CA LEU A 200 -5.28 -1.87 -4.63
C LEU A 200 -5.37 -1.04 -5.90
N VAL A 201 -6.03 0.11 -5.81
CA VAL A 201 -5.94 1.20 -6.79
C VAL A 201 -5.19 2.36 -6.16
N ILE A 202 -4.23 2.96 -6.89
CA ILE A 202 -3.62 4.25 -6.50
C ILE A 202 -3.90 5.26 -7.62
N ILE A 203 -4.43 6.43 -7.23
CA ILE A 203 -4.73 7.52 -8.14
C ILE A 203 -3.80 8.70 -7.84
N LYS A 204 -3.13 9.22 -8.87
CA LYS A 204 -2.42 10.50 -8.84
C LYS A 204 -3.37 11.61 -9.22
N HIS A 205 -3.59 12.54 -8.30
CA HIS A 205 -4.48 13.69 -8.52
C HIS A 205 -3.71 14.90 -9.06
N ASN A 206 -2.54 15.15 -8.51
CA ASN A 206 -1.60 16.18 -8.94
C ASN A 206 -0.18 15.84 -8.47
N GLU A 207 0.74 16.80 -8.55
CA GLU A 207 2.13 16.60 -8.17
C GLU A 207 2.35 16.39 -6.66
N GLN A 208 1.38 16.74 -5.83
CA GLN A 208 1.47 16.62 -4.37
C GLN A 208 0.65 15.48 -3.79
N PHE A 209 -0.49 15.12 -4.42
CA PHE A 209 -1.47 14.25 -3.82
C PHE A 209 -1.70 12.95 -4.57
N LEU A 210 -1.68 11.87 -3.82
CA LEU A 210 -2.11 10.53 -4.22
C LEU A 210 -3.21 10.06 -3.28
N SER A 211 -4.13 9.22 -3.79
CA SER A 211 -5.05 8.44 -2.96
C SER A 211 -4.91 6.95 -3.23
N ALA A 212 -5.23 6.12 -2.25
CA ALA A 212 -5.21 4.67 -2.36
C ALA A 212 -6.48 4.04 -1.81
N TYR A 213 -6.93 2.99 -2.49
CA TYR A 213 -8.17 2.26 -2.23
C TYR A 213 -7.83 0.77 -2.17
N ALA A 214 -7.82 0.19 -0.98
CA ALA A 214 -7.33 -1.16 -0.72
C ALA A 214 -8.41 -2.12 -0.23
N HIS A 215 -8.07 -3.41 -0.20
CA HIS A 215 -8.91 -4.54 0.17
C HIS A 215 -10.09 -4.79 -0.77
N ASN A 216 -9.99 -4.31 -2.02
CA ASN A 216 -11.07 -4.45 -2.98
C ASN A 216 -11.32 -5.92 -3.36
N LYS A 217 -12.58 -6.24 -3.65
CA LYS A 217 -12.99 -7.51 -4.27
C LYS A 217 -12.56 -7.55 -5.74
N LYS A 218 -12.81 -6.45 -6.46
CA LYS A 218 -12.56 -6.32 -7.89
C LYS A 218 -12.10 -4.92 -8.23
N LEU A 219 -11.13 -4.79 -9.13
CA LEU A 219 -10.70 -3.53 -9.72
C LEU A 219 -11.43 -3.32 -11.04
N LEU A 220 -11.99 -2.13 -11.25
CA LEU A 220 -12.77 -1.77 -12.43
C LEU A 220 -12.03 -0.79 -13.36
N VAL A 221 -10.82 -0.41 -12.98
CA VAL A 221 -9.92 0.49 -13.72
C VAL A 221 -8.56 -0.16 -13.89
N LYS A 222 -7.77 0.37 -14.83
CA LYS A 222 -6.41 -0.08 -15.12
C LYS A 222 -5.42 1.09 -15.07
N GLU A 223 -4.15 0.77 -14.94
CA GLU A 223 -3.06 1.76 -14.96
C GLU A 223 -3.10 2.62 -16.23
N GLY A 224 -2.78 3.91 -16.07
CA GLY A 224 -2.85 4.92 -17.13
C GLY A 224 -4.24 5.50 -17.37
N GLN A 225 -5.31 4.92 -16.82
CA GLN A 225 -6.68 5.41 -17.02
C GLN A 225 -6.90 6.72 -16.27
N LYS A 226 -7.48 7.73 -16.93
CA LYS A 226 -8.00 8.96 -16.30
C LYS A 226 -9.35 8.67 -15.66
N VAL A 227 -9.57 9.17 -14.46
CA VAL A 227 -10.82 9.02 -13.70
C VAL A 227 -11.31 10.36 -13.20
N LYS A 228 -12.63 10.52 -13.16
CA LYS A 228 -13.30 11.71 -12.60
C LYS A 228 -13.62 11.45 -11.11
N ALA A 229 -13.72 12.51 -10.33
CA ALA A 229 -14.27 12.43 -8.99
C ALA A 229 -15.67 11.77 -9.03
N GLY A 230 -15.96 10.82 -8.11
CA GLY A 230 -17.22 10.05 -8.09
C GLY A 230 -17.30 8.88 -9.07
N GLN A 231 -16.34 8.73 -9.96
CA GLN A 231 -16.32 7.57 -10.86
C GLN A 231 -16.07 6.29 -10.06
N VAL A 232 -16.86 5.23 -10.30
CA VAL A 232 -16.64 3.90 -9.72
C VAL A 232 -15.35 3.32 -10.27
N ILE A 233 -14.45 2.89 -9.37
CA ILE A 233 -13.10 2.40 -9.69
C ILE A 233 -12.83 0.99 -9.19
N ALA A 234 -13.61 0.53 -8.19
CA ALA A 234 -13.47 -0.79 -7.60
C ALA A 234 -14.74 -1.19 -6.85
N GLU A 235 -14.75 -2.41 -6.33
CA GLU A 235 -15.78 -2.96 -5.43
C GLU A 235 -15.16 -3.27 -4.07
N ILE A 236 -15.83 -2.92 -2.97
CA ILE A 236 -15.40 -3.24 -1.60
C ILE A 236 -15.26 -4.75 -1.43
N GLY A 237 -14.21 -5.17 -0.75
CA GLY A 237 -13.90 -6.55 -0.49
C GLY A 237 -13.20 -6.80 0.83
N SER A 238 -12.49 -7.92 0.88
CA SER A 238 -11.67 -8.36 2.01
C SER A 238 -10.31 -8.91 1.54
N SER A 239 -9.85 -8.54 0.34
CA SER A 239 -8.55 -9.02 -0.15
C SER A 239 -7.41 -8.53 0.75
N GLY A 240 -6.54 -9.46 1.18
CA GLY A 240 -5.40 -9.14 2.07
C GLY A 240 -5.78 -8.72 3.49
N THR A 241 -7.03 -8.94 3.92
CA THR A 241 -7.53 -8.68 5.28
C THR A 241 -8.61 -9.70 5.67
N ASP A 242 -8.96 -9.77 6.93
CA ASP A 242 -9.97 -10.68 7.51
C ASP A 242 -11.39 -10.09 7.54
N LYS A 243 -11.55 -8.81 7.19
CA LYS A 243 -12.83 -8.08 7.27
C LYS A 243 -13.19 -7.41 5.97
N VAL A 244 -14.49 -7.40 5.64
CA VAL A 244 -15.02 -6.60 4.51
C VAL A 244 -14.95 -5.13 4.89
N LYS A 245 -14.12 -4.37 4.18
CA LYS A 245 -13.92 -2.93 4.40
C LYS A 245 -13.23 -2.29 3.21
N LEU A 246 -13.31 -0.98 3.11
CA LEU A 246 -12.42 -0.17 2.29
C LEU A 246 -11.34 0.44 3.20
N HIS A 247 -10.06 0.20 2.92
CA HIS A 247 -8.97 0.99 3.47
C HIS A 247 -8.64 2.12 2.50
N PHE A 248 -8.75 3.36 2.97
CA PHE A 248 -8.55 4.57 2.17
C PHE A 248 -7.42 5.43 2.72
N GLU A 249 -6.42 5.74 1.89
CA GLU A 249 -5.32 6.62 2.23
C GLU A 249 -5.31 7.88 1.36
N ILE A 250 -4.87 8.99 1.93
CA ILE A 250 -4.37 10.16 1.18
C ILE A 250 -2.90 10.33 1.53
N ARG A 251 -2.06 10.54 0.52
CA ARG A 251 -0.66 10.90 0.71
C ARG A 251 -0.35 12.25 0.08
N ARG A 252 0.37 13.07 0.82
CA ARG A 252 0.93 14.31 0.33
C ARG A 252 2.44 14.19 0.27
N GLN A 253 3.03 14.37 -0.94
CA GLN A 253 4.47 14.20 -1.17
C GLN A 253 5.01 12.86 -0.60
N GLY A 254 4.34 11.76 -0.93
CA GLY A 254 4.66 10.41 -0.48
C GLY A 254 4.33 10.08 0.99
N LYS A 255 4.02 11.07 1.83
CA LYS A 255 3.73 10.86 3.25
C LYS A 255 2.23 10.68 3.52
N PRO A 256 1.81 9.64 4.28
CA PRO A 256 0.43 9.48 4.70
C PRO A 256 -0.04 10.69 5.51
N VAL A 257 -1.24 11.16 5.22
CA VAL A 257 -1.91 12.24 5.95
C VAL A 257 -3.31 11.81 6.37
N ASN A 258 -3.86 12.42 7.40
CA ASN A 258 -5.21 12.09 7.88
C ASN A 258 -6.28 12.44 6.82
N PRO A 259 -6.97 11.46 6.21
CA PRO A 259 -7.93 11.70 5.14
C PRO A 259 -9.11 12.57 5.57
N ILE A 260 -9.54 12.49 6.84
CA ILE A 260 -10.67 13.28 7.38
C ILE A 260 -10.44 14.80 7.28
N LYS A 261 -9.19 15.25 7.22
CA LYS A 261 -8.86 16.68 7.07
C LYS A 261 -9.12 17.20 5.65
N TYR A 262 -9.29 16.32 4.68
CA TYR A 262 -9.45 16.63 3.26
C TYR A 262 -10.88 16.34 2.77
N LEU A 263 -11.50 15.30 3.32
CA LEU A 263 -12.86 14.89 2.96
C LEU A 263 -13.90 15.90 3.47
N PRO A 264 -15.04 16.06 2.77
CA PRO A 264 -16.13 16.90 3.21
C PRO A 264 -16.62 16.51 4.60
N LYS A 265 -16.97 17.48 5.43
CA LYS A 265 -17.62 17.20 6.71
C LYS A 265 -18.93 16.47 6.42
N VAL A 266 -19.14 15.33 7.07
CA VAL A 266 -20.44 14.65 7.07
C VAL A 266 -21.42 15.59 7.79
N LYS A 267 -22.51 15.97 7.09
CA LYS A 267 -23.58 16.74 7.70
C LYS A 267 -24.35 15.91 8.70
#